data_0bf2ac5f1d482b2dabab8f81908b011f
#
_entry.id   0bf2ac5f1d482b2dabab8f81908b011f
#
_cell.length_a   1.000
_cell.length_b   1.000
_cell.length_c   1.000
_cell.angle_alpha   90.00
_cell.angle_beta   90.00
_cell.angle_gamma   90.00
#
_symmetry.space_group_name_H-M   'P 1'
#
loop_
_entity.id
_entity.type
_entity.pdbx_description
1 polymer ?
#
loop_
_entity_poly.entity_id
_entity_poly.type
_entity_poly.pdbx_seq_one_letter_code
_entity_poly.pdbx_strand_id
1 'polypeptide(L)'
;METLASPVQRFDPAKGPVPAEAQVRVCLVSLGGELFAIDLHSVSEVFEVGLVTPVPGMPQVLIGVANLRGLVIPLVDLRSLLGLLATGPTLPYAVVVRHGAQLLALLVERVPEIQTIQRDQFLPAVQNAHDNSKSFVTAVLCIEDRMGGVLEIPTVFEQVEGKGVYALPMRTNG
;
A
#
# COMPACT_ATOMS: atom_id res chain seq x y z
N MET A 1 29.50 -22.66 -8.19
CA MET A 1 28.17 -22.74 -8.82
C MET A 1 27.34 -21.58 -8.30
N GLU A 2 27.10 -20.61 -9.14
CA GLU A 2 26.24 -19.51 -8.77
C GLU A 2 24.79 -19.92 -8.86
N THR A 3 24.09 -19.89 -7.74
CA THR A 3 22.64 -20.01 -7.73
C THR A 3 22.09 -18.70 -8.27
N LEU A 4 21.69 -18.69 -9.53
CA LEU A 4 20.96 -17.56 -10.08
C LEU A 4 19.62 -17.46 -9.36
N ALA A 5 19.49 -16.49 -8.47
CA ALA A 5 18.21 -16.14 -7.92
C ALA A 5 17.30 -15.71 -9.08
N SER A 6 16.18 -16.37 -9.25
CA SER A 6 15.19 -15.98 -10.25
C SER A 6 14.78 -14.51 -10.01
N PRO A 7 14.74 -13.68 -11.04
CA PRO A 7 14.36 -12.29 -10.87
C PRO A 7 12.93 -12.24 -10.33
N VAL A 8 12.76 -11.59 -9.19
CA VAL A 8 11.45 -11.30 -8.63
C VAL A 8 10.78 -10.30 -9.57
N GLN A 9 9.80 -10.75 -10.34
CA GLN A 9 9.09 -9.92 -11.29
C GLN A 9 7.98 -9.14 -10.60
N ARG A 10 7.85 -7.85 -10.96
CA ARG A 10 6.70 -7.04 -10.58
C ARG A 10 5.40 -7.69 -11.04
N PHE A 11 4.40 -7.70 -10.18
CA PHE A 11 3.06 -8.07 -10.57
C PHE A 11 2.47 -7.00 -11.49
N ASP A 12 2.24 -7.36 -12.74
CA ASP A 12 1.55 -6.51 -13.72
C ASP A 12 0.33 -7.28 -14.24
N PRO A 13 -0.87 -6.94 -13.80
CA PRO A 13 -2.09 -7.64 -14.20
C PRO A 13 -2.41 -7.52 -15.70
N ALA A 14 -1.81 -6.55 -16.39
CA ALA A 14 -2.01 -6.34 -17.82
C ALA A 14 -1.14 -7.24 -18.70
N LYS A 15 -0.12 -7.88 -18.13
CA LYS A 15 0.71 -8.85 -18.84
C LYS A 15 0.05 -10.23 -18.76
N GLY A 16 -0.32 -10.80 -19.88
CA GLY A 16 -0.98 -12.10 -20.06
C GLY A 16 -0.43 -13.26 -19.22
N PRO A 17 -0.81 -14.52 -19.46
CA PRO A 17 -0.53 -15.63 -18.56
C PRO A 17 0.96 -15.73 -18.24
N VAL A 18 1.28 -15.53 -16.97
CA VAL A 18 2.64 -15.60 -16.47
C VAL A 18 2.93 -17.05 -16.05
N PRO A 19 4.15 -17.54 -16.27
CA PRO A 19 4.51 -18.88 -15.86
C PRO A 19 4.17 -19.11 -14.38
N ALA A 20 3.54 -20.25 -14.07
CA ALA A 20 3.14 -20.62 -12.69
C ALA A 20 4.31 -20.64 -11.69
N GLU A 21 5.52 -20.71 -12.19
CA GLU A 21 6.75 -20.74 -11.38
C GLU A 21 7.27 -19.35 -10.94
N ALA A 22 6.65 -18.26 -11.44
CA ALA A 22 7.07 -16.92 -11.05
C ALA A 22 6.61 -16.60 -9.63
N GLN A 23 7.55 -16.25 -8.77
CA GLN A 23 7.30 -15.84 -7.40
C GLN A 23 7.23 -14.32 -7.30
N VAL A 24 6.33 -13.83 -6.46
CA VAL A 24 6.19 -12.41 -6.15
C VAL A 24 6.40 -12.20 -4.66
N ARG A 25 7.23 -11.23 -4.29
CA ARG A 25 7.39 -10.83 -2.90
C ARG A 25 6.43 -9.71 -2.57
N VAL A 26 5.67 -9.88 -1.52
CA VAL A 26 4.66 -8.93 -1.06
C VAL A 26 4.87 -8.55 0.39
N CYS A 27 4.45 -7.35 0.71
CA CYS A 27 4.29 -6.87 2.07
C CYS A 27 2.81 -7.00 2.44
N LEU A 28 2.51 -7.85 3.42
CA LEU A 28 1.15 -8.06 3.92
C LEU A 28 0.85 -7.07 5.03
N VAL A 29 -0.26 -6.35 4.91
CA VAL A 29 -0.70 -5.34 5.85
C VAL A 29 -2.13 -5.61 6.31
N SER A 30 -2.47 -5.18 7.51
CA SER A 30 -3.84 -5.23 8.04
C SER A 30 -4.44 -3.84 8.14
N LEU A 31 -5.63 -3.68 7.59
CA LEU A 31 -6.41 -2.44 7.60
C LEU A 31 -7.89 -2.78 7.86
N GLY A 32 -8.49 -2.22 8.90
CA GLY A 32 -9.88 -2.48 9.25
C GLY A 32 -10.19 -3.96 9.50
N GLY A 33 -9.23 -4.73 9.98
CA GLY A 33 -9.34 -6.16 10.17
C GLY A 33 -9.17 -6.99 8.88
N GLU A 34 -9.03 -6.35 7.73
CA GLU A 34 -8.86 -7.00 6.43
C GLU A 34 -7.38 -7.08 6.06
N LEU A 35 -7.03 -8.11 5.27
CA LEU A 35 -5.68 -8.34 4.78
C LEU A 35 -5.49 -7.71 3.41
N PHE A 36 -4.36 -7.00 3.24
CA PHE A 36 -3.95 -6.46 1.94
C PHE A 36 -2.50 -6.81 1.65
N ALA A 37 -2.19 -6.88 0.37
CA ALA A 37 -0.83 -7.12 -0.12
C ALA A 37 -0.35 -5.94 -0.95
N ILE A 38 0.88 -5.55 -0.73
CA ILE A 38 1.58 -4.51 -1.49
C ILE A 38 2.81 -5.15 -2.14
N ASP A 39 3.02 -4.90 -3.42
CA ASP A 39 4.26 -5.32 -4.09
C ASP A 39 5.46 -4.75 -3.31
N LEU A 40 6.37 -5.65 -2.91
CA LEU A 40 7.52 -5.26 -2.11
C LEU A 40 8.43 -4.23 -2.81
N HIS A 41 8.43 -4.19 -4.15
CA HIS A 41 9.17 -3.18 -4.92
C HIS A 41 8.65 -1.75 -4.69
N SER A 42 7.39 -1.61 -4.31
CA SER A 42 6.80 -0.31 -3.97
C SER A 42 7.07 0.11 -2.53
N VAL A 43 7.54 -0.79 -1.67
CA VAL A 43 7.79 -0.54 -0.25
C VAL A 43 9.23 -0.05 -0.05
N SER A 44 9.39 1.09 0.61
CA SER A 44 10.69 1.63 1.00
C SER A 44 11.11 1.18 2.39
N GLU A 45 10.22 1.35 3.37
CA GLU A 45 10.47 0.96 4.75
C GLU A 45 9.18 0.88 5.56
N VAL A 46 9.31 0.35 6.77
CA VAL A 46 8.24 0.28 7.77
C VAL A 46 8.75 0.94 9.04
N PHE A 47 7.92 1.73 9.69
CA PHE A 47 8.27 2.35 10.96
C PHE A 47 7.09 2.40 11.94
N GLU A 48 7.40 2.49 13.21
CA GLU A 48 6.40 2.77 14.25
C GLU A 48 6.08 4.26 14.25
N VAL A 49 4.78 4.58 14.21
CA VAL A 49 4.33 5.97 14.14
C VAL A 49 4.49 6.62 15.51
N GLY A 50 5.34 7.62 15.55
CA GLY A 50 5.54 8.45 16.74
C GLY A 50 4.73 9.74 16.67
N LEU A 51 5.43 10.87 16.64
CA LEU A 51 4.81 12.17 16.55
C LEU A 51 4.24 12.44 15.17
N VAL A 52 2.95 12.72 15.13
CA VAL A 52 2.23 13.13 13.90
C VAL A 52 1.88 14.59 14.03
N THR A 53 2.22 15.37 13.01
CA THR A 53 1.84 16.78 12.93
C THR A 53 0.62 16.92 12.03
N PRO A 54 -0.55 17.29 12.57
CA PRO A 54 -1.74 17.52 11.76
C PRO A 54 -1.53 18.69 10.80
N VAL A 55 -2.14 18.60 9.62
CA VAL A 55 -2.12 19.69 8.62
C VAL A 55 -3.54 20.23 8.46
N PRO A 56 -3.81 21.49 8.88
CA PRO A 56 -5.13 22.08 8.79
C PRO A 56 -5.62 22.20 7.34
N GLY A 57 -6.92 21.95 7.13
CA GLY A 57 -7.56 22.12 5.82
C GLY A 57 -7.28 21.01 4.81
N MET A 58 -6.61 19.94 5.22
CA MET A 58 -6.34 18.79 4.35
C MET A 58 -7.48 17.75 4.39
N PRO A 59 -7.60 16.90 3.34
CA PRO A 59 -8.61 15.85 3.30
C PRO A 59 -8.50 14.87 4.47
N GLN A 60 -9.62 14.26 4.84
CA GLN A 60 -9.68 13.29 5.96
C GLN A 60 -8.76 12.07 5.77
N VAL A 61 -8.42 11.72 4.54
CA VAL A 61 -7.49 10.64 4.24
C VAL A 61 -6.07 10.94 4.75
N LEU A 62 -5.71 12.21 4.81
CA LEU A 62 -4.43 12.66 5.36
C LEU A 62 -4.56 12.88 6.87
N ILE A 63 -3.90 12.04 7.64
CA ILE A 63 -3.90 12.14 9.10
C ILE A 63 -2.95 13.24 9.58
N GLY A 64 -1.89 13.46 8.84
CA GLY A 64 -0.87 14.45 9.13
C GLY A 64 0.42 14.15 8.39
N VAL A 65 1.49 14.69 8.89
CA VAL A 65 2.84 14.42 8.37
C VAL A 65 3.75 13.95 9.50
N ALA A 66 4.71 13.11 9.15
CA ALA A 66 5.77 12.67 10.04
C ALA A 66 7.14 13.04 9.46
N ASN A 67 8.08 13.31 10.33
CA ASN A 67 9.48 13.48 9.95
C ASN A 67 10.19 12.13 10.08
N LEU A 68 10.65 11.61 8.95
CA LEU A 68 11.43 10.39 8.89
C LEU A 68 12.81 10.70 8.33
N ARG A 69 13.81 10.75 9.22
CA ARG A 69 15.21 11.05 8.85
C ARG A 69 15.39 12.35 8.06
N GLY A 70 14.68 13.40 8.45
CA GLY A 70 14.72 14.71 7.79
C GLY A 70 13.80 14.84 6.58
N LEU A 71 13.06 13.81 6.20
CA LEU A 71 12.02 13.87 5.18
C LEU A 71 10.65 14.00 5.84
N VAL A 72 9.87 14.95 5.37
CA VAL A 72 8.47 15.09 5.76
C VAL A 72 7.64 14.21 4.85
N ILE A 73 6.98 13.20 5.44
CA ILE A 73 6.19 12.22 4.70
C ILE A 73 4.73 12.33 5.12
N PRO A 74 3.79 12.44 4.15
CA PRO A 74 2.35 12.40 4.45
C PRO A 74 1.93 11.03 4.98
N LEU A 75 1.16 11.03 6.07
CA LEU A 75 0.56 9.83 6.67
C LEU A 75 -0.89 9.70 6.21
N VAL A 76 -1.20 8.59 5.59
CA VAL A 76 -2.47 8.34 4.93
C VAL A 76 -3.19 7.15 5.57
N ASP A 77 -4.46 7.34 5.91
CA ASP A 77 -5.37 6.27 6.32
C ASP A 77 -6.25 5.87 5.14
N LEU A 78 -6.00 4.69 4.59
CA LEU A 78 -6.74 4.19 3.43
C LEU A 78 -8.10 3.57 3.76
N ARG A 79 -8.44 3.38 5.04
CA ARG A 79 -9.67 2.68 5.42
C ARG A 79 -10.91 3.29 4.78
N SER A 80 -11.04 4.59 4.80
CA SER A 80 -12.18 5.29 4.18
C SER A 80 -12.23 5.12 2.66
N LEU A 81 -11.08 5.13 1.98
CA LEU A 81 -11.00 4.92 0.54
C LEU A 81 -11.30 3.47 0.13
N LEU A 82 -11.02 2.53 1.02
CA LEU A 82 -11.29 1.11 0.81
C LEU A 82 -12.70 0.69 1.24
N GLY A 83 -13.52 1.63 1.71
CA GLY A 83 -14.86 1.34 2.23
C GLY A 83 -14.85 0.59 3.56
N LEU A 84 -13.76 0.65 4.30
CA LEU A 84 -13.61 0.01 5.60
C LEU A 84 -14.04 0.97 6.72
N LEU A 85 -14.53 0.39 7.81
CA LEU A 85 -14.90 1.17 8.99
C LEU A 85 -13.62 1.71 9.65
N ALA A 86 -13.61 3.03 9.90
CA ALA A 86 -12.53 3.68 10.63
C ALA A 86 -12.65 3.51 12.16
N THR A 87 -13.48 2.58 12.61
CA THR A 87 -13.69 2.23 14.01
C THR A 87 -12.69 1.15 14.39
N GLY A 88 -11.78 1.47 15.27
CA GLY A 88 -10.79 0.49 15.72
C GLY A 88 -9.62 1.16 16.42
N PRO A 89 -8.65 0.36 16.84
CA PRO A 89 -7.47 0.89 17.51
C PRO A 89 -6.72 1.87 16.61
N THR A 90 -5.95 2.73 17.23
CA THR A 90 -4.95 3.56 16.55
C THR A 90 -4.10 2.72 15.63
N LEU A 91 -3.76 3.27 14.48
CA LEU A 91 -2.86 2.62 13.51
C LEU A 91 -1.40 2.92 13.89
N PRO A 92 -0.73 2.02 14.62
CA PRO A 92 0.57 2.34 15.24
C PRO A 92 1.77 2.22 14.31
N TYR A 93 1.58 1.65 13.12
CA TYR A 93 2.66 1.44 12.16
C TYR A 93 2.36 2.11 10.84
N ALA A 94 3.40 2.38 10.08
CA ALA A 94 3.27 2.91 8.73
C ALA A 94 4.21 2.19 7.76
N VAL A 95 3.71 1.94 6.58
CA VAL A 95 4.47 1.41 5.44
C VAL A 95 4.72 2.56 4.48
N VAL A 96 5.98 2.92 4.29
CA VAL A 96 6.36 3.92 3.30
C VAL A 96 6.36 3.28 1.92
N VAL A 97 5.49 3.76 1.07
CA VAL A 97 5.40 3.34 -0.33
C VAL A 97 5.90 4.45 -1.24
N ARG A 98 6.42 4.04 -2.39
CA ARG A 98 7.02 4.95 -3.37
C ARG A 98 6.40 4.74 -4.75
N HIS A 99 6.16 5.86 -5.42
CA HIS A 99 5.80 5.89 -6.83
C HIS A 99 6.57 7.03 -7.51
N GLY A 100 7.50 6.69 -8.38
CA GLY A 100 8.44 7.67 -8.93
C GLY A 100 9.27 8.34 -7.82
N ALA A 101 9.24 9.66 -7.76
CA ALA A 101 9.92 10.45 -6.72
C ALA A 101 9.05 10.73 -5.48
N GLN A 102 7.81 10.29 -5.48
CA GLN A 102 6.83 10.55 -4.41
C GLN A 102 6.84 9.45 -3.37
N LEU A 103 6.63 9.84 -2.11
CA LEU A 103 6.51 8.96 -0.95
C LEU A 103 5.19 9.21 -0.23
N LEU A 104 4.57 8.14 0.22
CA LEU A 104 3.43 8.13 1.15
C LEU A 104 3.70 7.14 2.26
N ALA A 105 3.26 7.43 3.47
CA ALA A 105 3.24 6.48 4.56
C ALA A 105 1.80 5.99 4.79
N LEU A 106 1.55 4.73 4.48
CA LEU A 106 0.25 4.09 4.68
C LEU A 106 0.17 3.58 6.11
N LEU A 107 -0.79 4.08 6.88
CA LEU A 107 -1.01 3.64 8.26
C LEU A 107 -1.59 2.24 8.28
N VAL A 108 -1.08 1.37 9.15
CA VAL A 108 -1.49 -0.02 9.29
C VAL A 108 -1.62 -0.43 10.76
N GLU A 109 -2.42 -1.48 11.01
CA GLU A 109 -2.79 -1.90 12.36
C GLU A 109 -1.70 -2.72 13.07
N ARG A 110 -0.91 -3.44 12.31
CA ARG A 110 0.10 -4.38 12.83
C ARG A 110 1.40 -4.24 12.05
N VAL A 111 2.46 -4.75 12.62
CA VAL A 111 3.74 -4.90 11.90
C VAL A 111 3.51 -5.73 10.65
N PRO A 112 3.85 -5.21 9.47
CA PRO A 112 3.71 -5.93 8.22
C PRO A 112 4.58 -7.19 8.14
N GLU A 113 4.09 -8.17 7.41
CA GLU A 113 4.82 -9.40 7.10
C GLU A 113 5.28 -9.39 5.64
N ILE A 114 6.51 -9.83 5.40
CA ILE A 114 7.00 -10.02 4.03
C ILE A 114 6.88 -11.50 3.69
N GLN A 115 6.18 -11.80 2.61
CA GLN A 115 6.01 -13.16 2.12
C GLN A 115 6.34 -13.28 0.63
N THR A 116 6.79 -14.46 0.25
CA THR A 116 6.96 -14.85 -1.16
C THR A 116 5.76 -15.68 -1.58
N ILE A 117 5.06 -15.23 -2.59
CA ILE A 117 3.78 -15.79 -3.05
C ILE A 117 3.97 -16.35 -4.45
N GLN A 118 3.37 -17.51 -4.70
CA GLN A 118 3.29 -18.08 -6.03
C GLN A 118 2.23 -17.33 -6.87
N ARG A 119 2.46 -17.20 -8.15
CA ARG A 119 1.55 -16.47 -9.04
C ARG A 119 0.15 -17.08 -9.13
N ASP A 120 0.03 -18.37 -8.98
CA ASP A 120 -1.25 -19.07 -9.00
C ASP A 120 -2.12 -18.78 -7.76
N GLN A 121 -1.55 -18.18 -6.72
CA GLN A 121 -2.26 -17.74 -5.53
C GLN A 121 -2.96 -16.37 -5.71
N PHE A 122 -2.71 -15.68 -6.84
CA PHE A 122 -3.39 -14.45 -7.20
C PHE A 122 -4.56 -14.73 -8.13
N LEU A 123 -5.73 -14.21 -7.76
CA LEU A 123 -6.94 -14.27 -8.57
C LEU A 123 -7.31 -12.87 -9.04
N PRO A 124 -7.82 -12.70 -10.27
CA PRO A 124 -8.30 -11.39 -10.71
C PRO A 124 -9.43 -10.91 -9.80
N ALA A 125 -9.40 -9.63 -9.43
CA ALA A 125 -10.50 -9.02 -8.68
C ALA A 125 -11.75 -8.95 -9.57
N VAL A 126 -12.90 -9.33 -9.02
CA VAL A 126 -14.19 -9.14 -9.71
C VAL A 126 -14.52 -7.65 -9.63
N GLN A 127 -14.37 -6.95 -10.75
CA GLN A 127 -14.80 -5.56 -10.84
C GLN A 127 -16.31 -5.54 -11.03
N ASN A 128 -17.03 -5.08 -10.01
CA ASN A 128 -18.45 -4.77 -10.16
C ASN A 128 -18.60 -3.55 -11.06
N ALA A 129 -19.24 -3.73 -12.21
CA ALA A 129 -19.43 -2.70 -13.23
C ALA A 129 -20.19 -1.44 -12.75
N HIS A 130 -20.70 -1.42 -11.52
CA HIS A 130 -21.44 -0.31 -10.95
C HIS A 130 -20.65 0.54 -9.95
N ASP A 131 -19.41 0.17 -9.65
CA ASP A 131 -18.58 0.95 -8.73
C ASP A 131 -17.65 1.85 -9.55
N ASN A 132 -18.03 3.13 -9.65
CA ASN A 132 -17.20 4.17 -10.27
C ASN A 132 -15.95 4.53 -9.44
N SER A 133 -15.75 3.88 -8.31
CA SER A 133 -14.50 3.98 -7.58
C SER A 133 -13.45 3.20 -8.37
N LYS A 134 -12.44 3.89 -8.89
CA LYS A 134 -11.26 3.22 -9.40
C LYS A 134 -10.81 2.23 -8.34
N SER A 135 -10.87 0.96 -8.66
CA SER A 135 -10.56 -0.08 -7.70
C SER A 135 -9.09 0.02 -7.30
N PHE A 136 -8.83 0.30 -6.03
CA PHE A 136 -7.49 0.21 -5.44
C PHE A 136 -6.99 -1.23 -5.39
N VAL A 137 -7.89 -2.18 -5.53
CA VAL A 137 -7.64 -3.62 -5.45
C VAL A 137 -7.73 -4.21 -6.85
N THR A 138 -6.62 -4.69 -7.38
CA THR A 138 -6.52 -5.24 -8.74
C THR A 138 -6.59 -6.75 -8.77
N ALA A 139 -6.29 -7.40 -7.66
CA ALA A 139 -6.32 -8.84 -7.53
C ALA A 139 -6.66 -9.25 -6.11
N VAL A 140 -7.02 -10.50 -5.95
CA VAL A 140 -7.22 -11.14 -4.64
C VAL A 140 -6.12 -12.16 -4.45
N LEU A 141 -5.50 -12.13 -3.28
CA LEU A 141 -4.47 -13.07 -2.86
C LEU A 141 -5.10 -14.11 -1.94
N CYS A 142 -4.84 -15.38 -2.20
CA CYS A 142 -5.23 -16.50 -1.36
C CYS A 142 -4.00 -17.12 -0.72
N ILE A 143 -3.88 -17.01 0.60
CA ILE A 143 -2.79 -17.61 1.39
C ILE A 143 -3.42 -18.54 2.43
N GLU A 144 -3.20 -19.84 2.27
CA GLU A 144 -3.84 -20.84 3.12
C GLU A 144 -5.36 -20.64 3.16
N ASP A 145 -5.91 -20.28 4.32
CA ASP A 145 -7.33 -20.01 4.54
C ASP A 145 -7.66 -18.50 4.60
N ARG A 146 -6.67 -17.63 4.32
CA ARG A 146 -6.83 -16.18 4.33
C ARG A 146 -6.93 -15.62 2.91
N MET A 147 -7.80 -14.66 2.72
CA MET A 147 -7.90 -13.89 1.50
C MET A 147 -7.56 -12.44 1.77
N GLY A 148 -6.89 -11.80 0.82
CA GLY A 148 -6.52 -10.39 0.90
C GLY A 148 -6.58 -9.70 -0.44
N GLY A 149 -6.81 -8.40 -0.44
CA GLY A 149 -6.78 -7.58 -1.64
C GLY A 149 -5.35 -7.15 -1.99
N VAL A 150 -5.00 -7.15 -3.27
CA VAL A 150 -3.73 -6.58 -3.74
C VAL A 150 -3.91 -5.11 -4.04
N LEU A 151 -3.22 -4.25 -3.29
CA LEU A 151 -3.28 -2.80 -3.46
C LEU A 151 -2.44 -2.36 -4.66
N GLU A 152 -3.07 -1.61 -5.54
CA GLU A 152 -2.40 -0.95 -6.67
C GLU A 152 -1.81 0.39 -6.22
N ILE A 153 -0.53 0.42 -5.95
CA ILE A 153 0.13 1.61 -5.38
C ILE A 153 0.04 2.83 -6.31
N PRO A 154 0.28 2.75 -7.64
CA PRO A 154 0.06 3.89 -8.52
C PRO A 154 -1.35 4.48 -8.40
N THR A 155 -2.38 3.65 -8.31
CA THR A 155 -3.77 4.10 -8.14
C THR A 155 -4.00 4.76 -6.78
N VAL A 156 -3.36 4.25 -5.71
CA VAL A 156 -3.39 4.90 -4.39
C VAL A 156 -2.83 6.32 -4.48
N PHE A 157 -1.68 6.50 -5.12
CA PHE A 157 -1.08 7.82 -5.32
C PHE A 157 -1.99 8.76 -6.10
N GLU A 158 -2.56 8.31 -7.22
CA GLU A 158 -3.50 9.09 -8.03
C GLU A 158 -4.69 9.58 -7.22
N GLN A 159 -5.28 8.72 -6.40
CA GLN A 159 -6.45 9.06 -5.58
C GLN A 159 -6.11 10.02 -4.45
N VAL A 160 -4.99 9.82 -3.80
CA VAL A 160 -4.50 10.70 -2.73
C VAL A 160 -4.11 12.06 -3.31
N GLU A 161 -3.44 12.09 -4.45
CA GLU A 161 -3.07 13.30 -5.19
C GLU A 161 -4.32 14.08 -5.64
N GLY A 162 -5.32 13.38 -6.17
CA GLY A 162 -6.63 13.97 -6.51
C GLY A 162 -7.36 14.57 -5.31
N LYS A 163 -7.01 14.18 -4.07
CA LYS A 163 -7.49 14.79 -2.83
C LYS A 163 -6.64 15.99 -2.37
N GLY A 164 -5.60 16.39 -3.12
CA GLY A 164 -4.77 17.56 -2.80
C GLY A 164 -3.67 17.33 -1.77
N VAL A 165 -3.34 16.09 -1.44
CA VAL A 165 -2.35 15.76 -0.41
C VAL A 165 -0.93 16.23 -0.76
N TYR A 166 -0.61 16.31 -2.05
CA TYR A 166 0.72 16.74 -2.53
C TYR A 166 0.91 18.25 -2.66
N ALA A 167 -0.07 19.06 -2.28
CA ALA A 167 0.10 20.50 -2.17
C ALA A 167 1.02 20.92 -1.00
N LEU A 168 1.53 19.94 -0.23
CA LEU A 168 2.44 20.16 0.89
C LEU A 168 3.89 20.30 0.41
N PRO A 169 4.66 21.25 0.98
CA PRO A 169 6.09 21.32 0.72
C PRO A 169 6.77 20.06 1.25
N MET A 170 7.44 19.31 0.38
CA MET A 170 8.06 18.03 0.68
C MET A 170 9.42 18.14 1.40
N ARG A 171 9.90 19.35 1.69
CA ARG A 171 11.18 19.60 2.35
C ARG A 171 11.02 20.58 3.49
N THR A 172 11.45 20.16 4.67
CA THR A 172 11.81 21.11 5.72
C THR A 172 13.23 21.61 5.42
N ASN A 173 13.35 22.88 5.07
CA ASN A 173 14.63 23.54 5.20
C ASN A 173 14.92 23.67 6.70
N GLY A 174 15.73 22.75 7.18
CA GLY A 174 16.22 22.77 8.54
C GLY A 174 17.30 23.80 8.73
#